data_9c2338f4bae2761b3fde00b2d65a9d20
#
_entry.id   9c2338f4bae2761b3fde00b2d65a9d20
#
_cell.length_a   1.000
_cell.length_b   1.000
_cell.length_c   1.000
_cell.angle_alpha   90.00
_cell.angle_beta   90.00
_cell.angle_gamma   90.00
#
_symmetry.space_group_name_H-M   'P 1'
#
loop_
_entity.id
_entity.type
_entity.pdbx_description
1 polymer ?
#
loop_
_entity_poly.entity_id
_entity_poly.type
_entity_poly.pdbx_seq_one_letter_code
_entity_poly.pdbx_strand_id
1 'polypeptide(L)'
;MESLTLQPIARVDGTINLPGSKSVSNRALLLAALAHGTTALANLLDSDDVRHMLNALSALGIDYTLSADRTRCEITGNAGPLHAKGALELFLGNAGTAMRPLAAALCLGANDIVLTGEPRMKERPIGHLVDALRQGGANIEYLEQENYPPLRLRGGFTGGQVEVDGSVSSQFLTALLMTAPLAPQDTVISIKGDLVSKPYIDITLNLMKTFGVEIENQSYQRFVVKGGQQYHSPGHYLVEGDASSASYFLAAGAIKGGTVKVTGIGRNSMQGDIRFADVLEKMGATVTWGDDFIACTRGELNAIDMDMNHIPDAAMTIATAALFAKGTTTLRNIYNWRVKETDRLFAMATELRKVGADVEEGHDFIRITPPAQLKFAEIGTYNDHRMAMCFSLVALSDTPVTILDPKCTAKTFPDYFEQLARISTPV
;
A
#
# COMPACT_ATOMS: atom_id res chain seq x y z
N MET A 1 -5.44 25.52 8.38
CA MET A 1 -5.00 24.12 8.25
C MET A 1 -4.68 23.61 9.64
N GLU A 2 -5.22 22.46 10.01
CA GLU A 2 -4.92 21.84 11.30
C GLU A 2 -3.44 21.40 11.31
N SER A 3 -2.80 21.50 12.46
CA SER A 3 -1.39 21.11 12.63
C SER A 3 -1.18 20.44 13.98
N LEU A 4 -0.13 19.61 14.06
CA LEU A 4 0.29 18.94 15.28
C LEU A 4 1.78 19.18 15.49
N THR A 5 2.15 19.80 16.61
CA THR A 5 3.56 19.95 16.99
C THR A 5 3.95 18.83 17.94
N LEU A 6 4.94 18.04 17.52
CA LEU A 6 5.56 17.02 18.33
C LEU A 6 6.78 17.59 19.04
N GLN A 7 6.78 17.50 20.38
CA GLN A 7 7.93 17.88 21.19
C GLN A 7 8.99 16.78 21.14
N PRO A 8 10.26 17.11 21.46
CA PRO A 8 11.33 16.11 21.51
C PRO A 8 11.00 14.92 22.39
N ILE A 9 11.32 13.74 21.90
CA ILE A 9 11.09 12.45 22.54
C ILE A 9 12.43 11.92 23.07
N ALA A 10 12.52 11.69 24.37
CA ALA A 10 13.73 11.17 25.04
C ALA A 10 13.94 9.69 24.79
N ARG A 11 12.85 8.91 24.75
CA ARG A 11 12.89 7.46 24.62
C ARG A 11 11.57 6.92 24.05
N VAL A 12 11.66 5.86 23.29
CA VAL A 12 10.50 5.04 22.90
C VAL A 12 10.68 3.61 23.42
N ASP A 13 9.63 3.03 23.99
CA ASP A 13 9.63 1.68 24.53
C ASP A 13 8.19 1.16 24.63
N GLY A 14 7.94 -0.03 24.16
CA GLY A 14 6.61 -0.62 24.29
C GLY A 14 6.21 -1.49 23.10
N THR A 15 4.92 -1.85 23.09
CA THR A 15 4.34 -2.73 22.09
C THR A 15 3.23 -2.01 21.33
N ILE A 16 3.26 -2.13 20.01
CA ILE A 16 2.24 -1.63 19.09
C ILE A 16 1.55 -2.82 18.44
N ASN A 17 0.24 -2.91 18.58
CA ASN A 17 -0.59 -3.84 17.82
C ASN A 17 -0.95 -3.16 16.52
N LEU A 18 -0.44 -3.68 15.42
CA LEU A 18 -0.60 -3.06 14.11
C LEU A 18 -2.06 -3.11 13.63
N PRO A 19 -2.56 -2.05 12.99
CA PRO A 19 -3.81 -2.14 12.24
C PRO A 19 -3.65 -3.12 11.09
N GLY A 20 -4.77 -3.63 10.58
CA GLY A 20 -4.76 -4.54 9.42
C GLY A 20 -4.10 -3.91 8.20
N SER A 21 -3.45 -4.73 7.39
CA SER A 21 -2.81 -4.29 6.15
C SER A 21 -3.85 -3.73 5.17
N LYS A 22 -3.61 -2.53 4.65
CA LYS A 22 -4.44 -1.92 3.60
C LYS A 22 -4.44 -2.77 2.33
N SER A 23 -3.26 -3.18 1.88
CA SER A 23 -3.11 -3.96 0.65
C SER A 23 -3.79 -5.32 0.74
N VAL A 24 -3.71 -5.97 1.88
CA VAL A 24 -4.40 -7.25 2.13
C VAL A 24 -5.89 -7.05 2.29
N SER A 25 -6.32 -6.03 3.06
CA SER A 25 -7.74 -5.74 3.31
C SER A 25 -8.52 -5.54 2.02
N ASN A 26 -8.06 -4.66 1.13
CA ASN A 26 -8.79 -4.37 -0.11
C ASN A 26 -8.79 -5.55 -1.09
N ARG A 27 -7.70 -6.33 -1.15
CA ARG A 27 -7.68 -7.57 -1.95
C ARG A 27 -8.65 -8.61 -1.40
N ALA A 28 -8.64 -8.83 -0.08
CA ALA A 28 -9.51 -9.81 0.57
C ALA A 28 -10.99 -9.45 0.41
N LEU A 29 -11.35 -8.16 0.53
CA LEU A 29 -12.71 -7.68 0.31
C LEU A 29 -13.19 -7.94 -1.11
N LEU A 30 -12.38 -7.65 -2.12
CA LEU A 30 -12.76 -7.90 -3.51
C LEU A 30 -12.91 -9.40 -3.80
N LEU A 31 -11.95 -10.22 -3.36
CA LEU A 31 -12.04 -11.68 -3.57
C LEU A 31 -13.24 -12.27 -2.84
N ALA A 32 -13.53 -11.81 -1.62
CA ALA A 32 -14.72 -12.25 -0.88
C ALA A 32 -16.03 -11.84 -1.59
N ALA A 33 -16.05 -10.65 -2.22
CA ALA A 33 -17.19 -10.19 -3.01
C ALA A 33 -17.42 -11.02 -4.28
N LEU A 34 -16.35 -11.49 -4.90
CA LEU A 34 -16.40 -12.33 -6.11
C LEU A 34 -16.65 -13.80 -5.79
N ALA A 35 -16.41 -14.25 -4.55
CA ALA A 35 -16.40 -15.65 -4.16
C ALA A 35 -17.78 -16.24 -3.98
N HIS A 36 -17.87 -17.55 -4.09
CA HIS A 36 -18.97 -18.33 -3.58
C HIS A 36 -18.85 -18.49 -2.06
N GLY A 37 -19.93 -18.18 -1.35
CA GLY A 37 -20.01 -18.34 0.10
C GLY A 37 -19.81 -17.04 0.87
N THR A 38 -19.82 -17.16 2.19
CA THR A 38 -19.67 -16.06 3.14
C THR A 38 -18.29 -16.13 3.78
N THR A 39 -17.59 -15.01 3.79
CA THR A 39 -16.25 -14.88 4.38
C THR A 39 -16.30 -13.97 5.60
N ALA A 40 -15.81 -14.46 6.74
CA ALA A 40 -15.59 -13.67 7.94
C ALA A 40 -14.14 -13.16 7.95
N LEU A 41 -13.97 -11.86 7.73
CA LEU A 41 -12.67 -11.18 7.78
C LEU A 41 -12.45 -10.62 9.18
N ALA A 42 -11.31 -10.91 9.77
CA ALA A 42 -10.87 -10.34 11.04
C ALA A 42 -9.64 -9.45 10.85
N ASN A 43 -9.47 -8.48 11.74
CA ASN A 43 -8.42 -7.45 11.66
C ASN A 43 -8.44 -6.65 10.33
N LEU A 44 -9.63 -6.41 9.81
CA LEU A 44 -9.81 -5.53 8.64
C LEU A 44 -9.36 -4.11 9.01
N LEU A 45 -8.68 -3.44 8.10
CA LEU A 45 -8.29 -2.06 8.31
C LEU A 45 -9.51 -1.13 8.27
N ASP A 46 -9.72 -0.34 9.32
CA ASP A 46 -10.64 0.80 9.29
C ASP A 46 -9.91 2.05 8.79
N SER A 47 -10.02 2.33 7.52
CA SER A 47 -9.35 3.45 6.84
C SER A 47 -10.17 4.00 5.69
N ASP A 48 -9.79 5.16 5.20
CA ASP A 48 -10.45 5.79 4.05
C ASP A 48 -10.43 4.88 2.82
N ASP A 49 -9.28 4.29 2.51
CA ASP A 49 -9.14 3.41 1.34
C ASP A 49 -10.04 2.18 1.42
N VAL A 50 -10.17 1.58 2.59
CA VAL A 50 -11.04 0.42 2.81
C VAL A 50 -12.51 0.84 2.79
N ARG A 51 -12.85 2.01 3.32
CA ARG A 51 -14.22 2.56 3.25
C ARG A 51 -14.66 2.79 1.80
N HIS A 52 -13.77 3.28 0.95
CA HIS A 52 -14.06 3.43 -0.48
C HIS A 52 -14.37 2.08 -1.15
N MET A 53 -13.60 1.04 -0.85
CA MET A 53 -13.86 -0.31 -1.37
C MET A 53 -15.23 -0.83 -0.87
N LEU A 54 -15.51 -0.71 0.42
CA LEU A 54 -16.78 -1.15 1.01
C LEU A 54 -17.98 -0.41 0.41
N ASN A 55 -17.87 0.90 0.23
CA ASN A 55 -18.94 1.70 -0.39
C ASN A 55 -19.18 1.27 -1.84
N ALA A 56 -18.13 1.00 -2.59
CA ALA A 56 -18.25 0.51 -3.96
C ALA A 56 -18.93 -0.87 -4.01
N LEU A 57 -18.53 -1.80 -3.14
CA LEU A 57 -19.14 -3.13 -3.06
C LEU A 57 -20.61 -3.04 -2.69
N SER A 58 -20.98 -2.19 -1.73
CA SER A 58 -22.38 -1.94 -1.36
C SER A 58 -23.20 -1.41 -2.54
N ALA A 59 -22.66 -0.44 -3.27
CA ALA A 59 -23.31 0.11 -4.47
C ALA A 59 -23.49 -0.95 -5.58
N LEU A 60 -22.64 -1.96 -5.61
CA LEU A 60 -22.71 -3.10 -6.53
C LEU A 60 -23.59 -4.25 -6.01
N GLY A 61 -24.30 -4.04 -4.91
CA GLY A 61 -25.26 -5.00 -4.37
C GLY A 61 -24.66 -6.11 -3.51
N ILE A 62 -23.43 -5.95 -3.04
CA ILE A 62 -22.80 -6.91 -2.12
C ILE A 62 -23.25 -6.65 -0.69
N ASP A 63 -23.77 -7.69 -0.04
CA ASP A 63 -24.19 -7.67 1.36
C ASP A 63 -23.00 -7.92 2.28
N TYR A 64 -22.78 -7.03 3.23
CA TYR A 64 -21.80 -7.21 4.29
C TYR A 64 -22.27 -6.59 5.60
N THR A 65 -21.72 -7.08 6.70
CA THR A 65 -21.91 -6.53 8.03
C THR A 65 -20.56 -6.22 8.66
N LEU A 66 -20.48 -5.11 9.39
CA LEU A 66 -19.29 -4.68 10.10
C LEU A 66 -19.52 -4.69 11.61
N SER A 67 -18.49 -5.07 12.38
CA SER A 67 -18.46 -4.82 13.82
C SER A 67 -18.47 -3.31 14.12
N ALA A 68 -18.79 -2.95 15.37
CA ALA A 68 -18.86 -1.54 15.79
C ALA A 68 -17.51 -0.79 15.58
N ASP A 69 -16.39 -1.48 15.80
CA ASP A 69 -15.03 -0.97 15.57
C ASP A 69 -14.55 -1.11 14.11
N ARG A 70 -15.40 -1.67 13.23
CA ARG A 70 -15.14 -1.86 11.79
C ARG A 70 -13.95 -2.78 11.46
N THR A 71 -13.43 -3.54 12.42
CA THR A 71 -12.29 -4.44 12.22
C THR A 71 -12.70 -5.87 11.84
N ARG A 72 -13.99 -6.19 11.94
CA ARG A 72 -14.55 -7.47 11.51
C ARG A 72 -15.63 -7.22 10.46
N CYS A 73 -15.54 -7.97 9.38
CA CYS A 73 -16.49 -7.87 8.27
C CYS A 73 -16.92 -9.29 7.86
N GLU A 74 -18.22 -9.51 7.83
CA GLU A 74 -18.80 -10.70 7.24
C GLU A 74 -19.42 -10.33 5.91
N ILE A 75 -18.92 -10.92 4.82
CA ILE A 75 -19.28 -10.57 3.45
C ILE A 75 -19.76 -11.81 2.70
N THR A 76 -20.93 -11.71 2.08
CA THR A 76 -21.47 -12.76 1.22
C THR A 76 -21.19 -12.43 -0.23
N GLY A 77 -20.43 -13.29 -0.90
CA GLY A 77 -19.98 -13.08 -2.26
C GLY A 77 -21.09 -13.31 -3.30
N ASN A 78 -20.84 -12.78 -4.49
CA ASN A 78 -21.75 -12.87 -5.64
C ASN A 78 -21.58 -14.17 -6.44
N ALA A 79 -20.66 -15.04 -6.07
CA ALA A 79 -20.32 -16.28 -6.77
C ALA A 79 -19.99 -16.06 -8.26
N GLY A 80 -19.32 -14.96 -8.58
CA GLY A 80 -18.94 -14.57 -9.94
C GLY A 80 -18.74 -13.07 -10.09
N PRO A 81 -18.75 -12.57 -11.34
CA PRO A 81 -18.55 -11.18 -11.64
C PRO A 81 -19.56 -10.25 -10.95
N LEU A 82 -19.11 -9.04 -10.62
CA LEU A 82 -19.95 -7.98 -10.07
C LEU A 82 -20.71 -7.24 -11.17
N HIS A 83 -21.97 -6.96 -10.93
CA HIS A 83 -22.84 -6.26 -11.87
C HIS A 83 -23.58 -5.10 -11.23
N ALA A 84 -23.60 -3.96 -11.92
CA ALA A 84 -24.48 -2.84 -11.58
C ALA A 84 -25.88 -3.06 -12.16
N LYS A 85 -26.90 -2.60 -11.42
CA LYS A 85 -28.31 -2.64 -11.89
C LYS A 85 -28.69 -1.50 -12.84
N GLY A 86 -27.73 -0.91 -13.51
CA GLY A 86 -27.90 0.25 -14.38
C GLY A 86 -26.63 1.07 -14.42
N ALA A 87 -26.73 2.29 -14.96
CA ALA A 87 -25.61 3.22 -14.94
C ALA A 87 -25.25 3.61 -13.50
N LEU A 88 -23.97 3.52 -13.14
CA LEU A 88 -23.47 3.74 -11.80
C LEU A 88 -22.17 4.54 -11.85
N GLU A 89 -22.01 5.48 -10.93
CA GLU A 89 -20.75 6.16 -10.69
C GLU A 89 -20.19 5.78 -9.31
N LEU A 90 -18.92 5.36 -9.27
CA LEU A 90 -18.22 5.00 -8.06
C LEU A 90 -17.08 5.98 -7.81
N PHE A 91 -17.15 6.70 -6.70
CA PHE A 91 -16.08 7.58 -6.21
C PHE A 91 -15.15 6.78 -5.28
N LEU A 92 -13.87 6.68 -5.66
CA LEU A 92 -12.89 5.85 -4.97
C LEU A 92 -11.80 6.67 -4.25
N GLY A 93 -12.01 7.97 -4.09
CA GLY A 93 -11.06 8.85 -3.42
C GLY A 93 -9.69 8.83 -4.07
N ASN A 94 -8.66 8.61 -3.27
CA ASN A 94 -7.29 8.37 -3.75
C ASN A 94 -6.83 6.91 -3.47
N ALA A 95 -7.78 5.98 -3.43
CA ALA A 95 -7.55 4.57 -3.12
C ALA A 95 -7.13 3.77 -4.36
N GLY A 96 -5.84 3.70 -4.65
CA GLY A 96 -5.29 2.92 -5.77
C GLY A 96 -5.55 1.42 -5.65
N THR A 97 -5.60 0.90 -4.43
CA THR A 97 -5.91 -0.51 -4.14
C THR A 97 -7.40 -0.86 -4.34
N ALA A 98 -8.26 0.14 -4.53
CA ALA A 98 -9.64 -0.04 -4.95
C ALA A 98 -9.81 0.25 -6.44
N MET A 99 -9.26 1.35 -6.94
CA MET A 99 -9.41 1.82 -8.33
C MET A 99 -8.95 0.77 -9.35
N ARG A 100 -7.71 0.27 -9.22
CA ARG A 100 -7.13 -0.64 -10.22
C ARG A 100 -7.82 -2.01 -10.22
N PRO A 101 -7.98 -2.71 -9.08
CA PRO A 101 -8.68 -3.98 -9.05
C PRO A 101 -10.13 -3.89 -9.52
N LEU A 102 -10.87 -2.85 -9.13
CA LEU A 102 -12.25 -2.67 -9.60
C LEU A 102 -12.33 -2.34 -11.08
N ALA A 103 -11.39 -1.54 -11.62
CA ALA A 103 -11.35 -1.27 -13.05
C ALA A 103 -11.26 -2.55 -13.88
N ALA A 104 -10.49 -3.53 -13.44
CA ALA A 104 -10.41 -4.83 -14.11
C ALA A 104 -11.64 -5.69 -13.83
N ALA A 105 -12.01 -5.89 -12.58
CA ALA A 105 -13.11 -6.77 -12.19
C ALA A 105 -14.46 -6.36 -12.81
N LEU A 106 -14.71 -5.06 -12.94
CA LEU A 106 -15.94 -4.53 -13.54
C LEU A 106 -15.97 -4.57 -15.05
N CYS A 107 -14.88 -5.00 -15.69
CA CYS A 107 -14.86 -5.33 -17.13
C CYS A 107 -15.32 -6.75 -17.44
N LEU A 108 -15.60 -7.57 -16.44
CA LEU A 108 -16.24 -8.88 -16.59
C LEU A 108 -17.75 -8.67 -16.81
N GLY A 109 -18.29 -9.24 -17.86
CA GLY A 109 -19.71 -9.09 -18.19
C GLY A 109 -20.10 -7.70 -18.68
N ALA A 110 -21.40 -7.45 -18.79
CA ALA A 110 -21.94 -6.18 -19.26
C ALA A 110 -22.21 -5.22 -18.09
N ASN A 111 -21.59 -4.06 -18.11
CA ASN A 111 -21.76 -2.99 -17.13
C ASN A 111 -21.82 -1.63 -17.83
N ASP A 112 -22.24 -0.61 -17.12
CA ASP A 112 -22.08 0.79 -17.48
C ASP A 112 -21.71 1.54 -16.20
N ILE A 113 -20.40 1.59 -15.90
CA ILE A 113 -19.90 2.09 -14.64
C ILE A 113 -18.80 3.12 -14.87
N VAL A 114 -18.93 4.28 -14.21
CA VAL A 114 -17.89 5.30 -14.16
C VAL A 114 -17.10 5.13 -12.85
N LEU A 115 -15.78 5.01 -12.97
CA LEU A 115 -14.87 5.09 -11.82
C LEU A 115 -14.21 6.45 -11.79
N THR A 116 -14.31 7.14 -10.67
CA THR A 116 -13.71 8.45 -10.45
C THR A 116 -13.10 8.55 -9.06
N GLY A 117 -12.46 9.65 -8.75
CA GLY A 117 -11.82 9.88 -7.48
C GLY A 117 -11.48 11.35 -7.23
N GLU A 118 -10.64 11.57 -6.26
CA GLU A 118 -10.08 12.88 -5.94
C GLU A 118 -9.20 13.41 -7.09
N PRO A 119 -8.89 14.71 -7.11
CA PRO A 119 -8.03 15.30 -8.16
C PRO A 119 -6.72 14.53 -8.37
N ARG A 120 -6.04 14.10 -7.30
CA ARG A 120 -4.81 13.31 -7.43
C ARG A 120 -5.02 11.95 -8.10
N MET A 121 -6.15 11.29 -7.89
CA MET A 121 -6.47 10.04 -8.59
C MET A 121 -6.49 10.23 -10.11
N LYS A 122 -6.92 11.39 -10.58
CA LYS A 122 -6.93 11.75 -12.02
C LYS A 122 -5.53 12.06 -12.58
N GLU A 123 -4.52 12.13 -11.72
CA GLU A 123 -3.11 12.31 -12.09
C GLU A 123 -2.28 11.02 -11.93
N ARG A 124 -2.88 9.97 -11.37
CA ARG A 124 -2.22 8.67 -11.19
C ARG A 124 -2.49 7.79 -12.42
N PRO A 125 -1.42 7.28 -13.07
CA PRO A 125 -1.58 6.56 -14.34
C PRO A 125 -2.35 5.24 -14.18
N ILE A 126 -3.15 4.92 -15.18
CA ILE A 126 -3.88 3.65 -15.31
C ILE A 126 -3.82 3.08 -16.73
N GLY A 127 -3.15 3.78 -17.65
CA GLY A 127 -3.13 3.43 -19.07
C GLY A 127 -2.62 2.03 -19.36
N HIS A 128 -1.57 1.56 -18.66
CA HIS A 128 -1.03 0.23 -18.88
C HIS A 128 -2.04 -0.88 -18.52
N LEU A 129 -2.86 -0.68 -17.49
CA LEU A 129 -3.95 -1.60 -17.17
C LEU A 129 -5.04 -1.56 -18.22
N VAL A 130 -5.46 -0.36 -18.64
CA VAL A 130 -6.50 -0.19 -19.67
C VAL A 130 -6.08 -0.83 -20.98
N ASP A 131 -4.84 -0.64 -21.42
CA ASP A 131 -4.31 -1.25 -22.63
C ASP A 131 -4.36 -2.78 -22.57
N ALA A 132 -3.97 -3.37 -21.44
CA ALA A 132 -4.03 -4.81 -21.24
C ALA A 132 -5.47 -5.33 -21.24
N LEU A 133 -6.38 -4.65 -20.55
CA LEU A 133 -7.80 -5.01 -20.52
C LEU A 133 -8.44 -4.94 -21.92
N ARG A 134 -8.10 -3.91 -22.70
CA ARG A 134 -8.56 -3.77 -24.09
C ARG A 134 -8.05 -4.89 -24.99
N GLN A 135 -6.83 -5.35 -24.80
CA GLN A 135 -6.31 -6.54 -25.51
C GLN A 135 -7.16 -7.78 -25.25
N GLY A 136 -7.72 -7.92 -24.05
CA GLY A 136 -8.64 -8.98 -23.68
C GLY A 136 -10.11 -8.73 -24.05
N GLY A 137 -10.41 -7.66 -24.77
CA GLY A 137 -11.74 -7.35 -25.29
C GLY A 137 -12.53 -6.30 -24.50
N ALA A 138 -11.98 -5.73 -23.43
CA ALA A 138 -12.69 -4.75 -22.60
C ALA A 138 -13.01 -3.46 -23.36
N ASN A 139 -14.21 -2.93 -23.12
CA ASN A 139 -14.65 -1.64 -23.62
C ASN A 139 -14.50 -0.58 -22.52
N ILE A 140 -13.49 0.26 -22.64
CA ILE A 140 -13.13 1.29 -21.67
C ILE A 140 -12.95 2.63 -22.38
N GLU A 141 -13.56 3.67 -21.81
CA GLU A 141 -13.48 5.04 -22.31
C GLU A 141 -12.83 5.93 -21.24
N TYR A 142 -11.86 6.74 -21.65
CA TYR A 142 -11.33 7.83 -20.81
C TYR A 142 -12.28 9.03 -20.93
N LEU A 143 -12.78 9.53 -19.80
CA LEU A 143 -13.77 10.61 -19.80
C LEU A 143 -13.14 12.01 -19.80
N GLU A 144 -11.90 12.13 -19.33
CA GLU A 144 -11.17 13.41 -19.29
C GLU A 144 -9.84 13.28 -20.04
N GLN A 145 -8.79 12.86 -19.33
CA GLN A 145 -7.44 12.74 -19.88
C GLN A 145 -7.12 11.29 -20.23
N GLU A 146 -6.57 11.04 -21.41
CA GLU A 146 -6.10 9.72 -21.83
C GLU A 146 -5.04 9.18 -20.84
N ASN A 147 -5.13 7.88 -20.52
CA ASN A 147 -4.29 7.15 -19.57
C ASN A 147 -4.55 7.44 -18.07
N TYR A 148 -5.59 8.23 -17.77
CA TYR A 148 -5.91 8.59 -16.38
C TYR A 148 -7.41 8.44 -16.10
N PRO A 149 -7.77 8.15 -14.84
CA PRO A 149 -9.18 8.25 -14.41
C PRO A 149 -9.71 9.70 -14.64
N PRO A 150 -11.03 9.87 -14.79
CA PRO A 150 -12.11 8.89 -14.65
C PRO A 150 -12.26 7.99 -15.89
N LEU A 151 -12.75 6.77 -15.62
CA LEU A 151 -12.98 5.75 -16.64
C LEU A 151 -14.46 5.41 -16.73
N ARG A 152 -14.94 5.11 -17.94
CA ARG A 152 -16.23 4.46 -18.15
C ARG A 152 -16.01 3.02 -18.62
N LEU A 153 -16.57 2.06 -17.88
CA LEU A 153 -16.40 0.65 -18.10
C LEU A 153 -17.70 0.06 -18.62
N ARG A 154 -17.65 -0.64 -19.77
CA ARG A 154 -18.82 -1.28 -20.39
C ARG A 154 -18.69 -2.80 -20.51
N GLY A 155 -17.69 -3.40 -19.86
CA GLY A 155 -17.49 -4.84 -19.87
C GLY A 155 -16.68 -5.33 -21.07
N GLY A 156 -16.87 -6.61 -21.41
CA GLY A 156 -16.29 -7.21 -22.62
C GLY A 156 -14.95 -7.93 -22.45
N PHE A 157 -14.38 -7.97 -21.24
CA PHE A 157 -13.14 -8.71 -21.02
C PHE A 157 -13.41 -10.22 -21.05
N THR A 158 -12.78 -10.92 -21.98
CA THR A 158 -12.97 -12.36 -22.18
C THR A 158 -11.74 -13.20 -21.95
N GLY A 159 -10.57 -12.61 -21.76
CA GLY A 159 -9.28 -13.28 -21.63
C GLY A 159 -8.46 -13.25 -22.91
N GLY A 160 -7.60 -14.22 -23.10
CA GLY A 160 -6.69 -14.33 -24.25
C GLY A 160 -5.27 -13.90 -23.94
N GLN A 161 -4.52 -13.55 -24.98
CA GLN A 161 -3.14 -13.07 -24.83
C GLN A 161 -3.13 -11.58 -24.51
N VAL A 162 -2.59 -11.21 -23.37
CA VAL A 162 -2.47 -9.81 -22.97
C VAL A 162 -1.04 -9.50 -22.53
N GLU A 163 -0.60 -8.28 -22.80
CA GLU A 163 0.69 -7.76 -22.37
C GLU A 163 0.44 -6.55 -21.47
N VAL A 164 1.13 -6.49 -20.34
CA VAL A 164 1.09 -5.36 -19.42
C VAL A 164 2.49 -4.85 -19.14
N ASP A 165 2.66 -3.53 -19.16
CA ASP A 165 3.90 -2.89 -18.74
C ASP A 165 3.97 -2.92 -17.20
N GLY A 166 4.99 -3.61 -16.70
CA GLY A 166 5.22 -3.80 -15.25
C GLY A 166 6.14 -2.76 -14.62
N SER A 167 6.61 -1.77 -15.38
CA SER A 167 7.68 -0.85 -14.94
C SER A 167 7.20 0.31 -14.05
N VAL A 168 5.89 0.53 -13.93
CA VAL A 168 5.32 1.68 -13.22
C VAL A 168 4.63 1.27 -11.93
N SER A 169 3.81 0.22 -11.95
CA SER A 169 3.04 -0.22 -10.80
C SER A 169 2.71 -1.71 -10.86
N SER A 170 2.90 -2.42 -9.75
CA SER A 170 2.44 -3.81 -9.59
C SER A 170 0.91 -3.93 -9.48
N GLN A 171 0.21 -2.84 -9.20
CA GLN A 171 -1.25 -2.86 -9.07
C GLN A 171 -1.96 -3.21 -10.39
N PHE A 172 -1.37 -2.90 -11.54
CA PHE A 172 -1.94 -3.25 -12.84
C PHE A 172 -1.97 -4.76 -13.04
N LEU A 173 -0.86 -5.43 -12.78
CA LEU A 173 -0.80 -6.88 -12.83
C LEU A 173 -1.70 -7.53 -11.78
N THR A 174 -1.71 -7.02 -10.55
CA THR A 174 -2.62 -7.49 -9.50
C THR A 174 -4.09 -7.47 -9.97
N ALA A 175 -4.52 -6.37 -10.58
CA ALA A 175 -5.87 -6.23 -11.10
C ALA A 175 -6.20 -7.28 -12.17
N LEU A 176 -5.30 -7.50 -13.10
CA LEU A 176 -5.46 -8.53 -14.14
C LEU A 176 -5.49 -9.94 -13.56
N LEU A 177 -4.59 -10.26 -12.64
CA LEU A 177 -4.50 -11.58 -12.01
C LEU A 177 -5.78 -11.93 -11.25
N MET A 178 -6.33 -11.00 -10.48
CA MET A 178 -7.55 -11.23 -9.69
C MET A 178 -8.81 -11.37 -10.57
N THR A 179 -8.82 -10.76 -11.74
CA THR A 179 -9.95 -10.76 -12.68
C THR A 179 -9.92 -11.95 -13.64
N ALA A 180 -8.77 -12.31 -14.15
CA ALA A 180 -8.61 -13.28 -15.22
C ALA A 180 -9.21 -14.69 -14.93
N PRO A 181 -9.20 -15.23 -13.71
CA PRO A 181 -9.82 -16.53 -13.43
C PRO A 181 -11.31 -16.59 -13.74
N LEU A 182 -12.01 -15.46 -13.62
CA LEU A 182 -13.45 -15.36 -13.89
C LEU A 182 -13.79 -15.08 -15.34
N ALA A 183 -12.81 -14.82 -16.18
CA ALA A 183 -13.01 -14.64 -17.61
C ALA A 183 -13.39 -15.98 -18.27
N PRO A 184 -14.17 -15.97 -19.36
CA PRO A 184 -14.62 -17.21 -20.01
C PRO A 184 -13.49 -17.99 -20.68
N GLN A 185 -12.41 -17.34 -21.08
CA GLN A 185 -11.26 -17.96 -21.74
C GLN A 185 -10.02 -17.91 -20.85
N ASP A 186 -9.05 -18.78 -21.13
CA ASP A 186 -7.72 -18.71 -20.53
C ASP A 186 -7.07 -17.38 -20.85
N THR A 187 -6.33 -16.84 -19.90
CA THR A 187 -5.56 -15.61 -20.07
C THR A 187 -4.09 -15.90 -19.89
N VAL A 188 -3.28 -15.45 -20.83
CA VAL A 188 -1.82 -15.45 -20.71
C VAL A 188 -1.37 -14.00 -20.60
N ILE A 189 -0.78 -13.65 -19.46
CA ILE A 189 -0.32 -12.28 -19.18
C ILE A 189 1.20 -12.26 -19.33
N SER A 190 1.69 -11.52 -20.32
CA SER A 190 3.13 -11.29 -20.54
C SER A 190 3.51 -9.93 -19.96
N ILE A 191 4.64 -9.88 -19.25
CA ILE A 191 5.15 -8.65 -18.64
C ILE A 191 6.12 -7.99 -19.61
N LYS A 192 5.85 -6.74 -19.96
CA LYS A 192 6.77 -5.90 -20.71
C LYS A 192 7.65 -5.13 -19.73
N GLY A 193 8.96 -5.19 -19.96
CA GLY A 193 9.93 -4.56 -19.08
C GLY A 193 10.11 -5.30 -17.75
N ASP A 194 10.72 -4.62 -16.80
CA ASP A 194 10.94 -5.15 -15.45
C ASP A 194 9.70 -4.91 -14.58
N LEU A 195 9.24 -5.97 -13.92
CA LEU A 195 8.15 -5.86 -12.96
C LEU A 195 8.64 -5.22 -11.67
N VAL A 196 8.08 -4.06 -11.33
CA VAL A 196 8.37 -3.38 -10.06
C VAL A 196 7.56 -3.96 -8.91
N SER A 197 8.08 -3.83 -7.70
CA SER A 197 7.37 -4.19 -6.46
C SER A 197 6.82 -5.62 -6.44
N LYS A 198 7.63 -6.58 -6.89
CA LYS A 198 7.26 -8.01 -6.98
C LYS A 198 6.60 -8.59 -5.71
N PRO A 199 7.01 -8.24 -4.48
CA PRO A 199 6.38 -8.78 -3.28
C PRO A 199 4.87 -8.52 -3.18
N TYR A 200 4.36 -7.45 -3.79
CA TYR A 200 2.91 -7.22 -3.84
C TYR A 200 2.17 -8.21 -4.75
N ILE A 201 2.86 -8.74 -5.76
CA ILE A 201 2.32 -9.83 -6.58
C ILE A 201 2.24 -11.12 -5.77
N ASP A 202 3.21 -11.39 -4.92
CA ASP A 202 3.19 -12.55 -4.03
C ASP A 202 2.01 -12.48 -3.04
N ILE A 203 1.70 -11.30 -2.51
CA ILE A 203 0.49 -11.08 -1.70
C ILE A 203 -0.76 -11.46 -2.50
N THR A 204 -0.87 -10.99 -3.73
CA THR A 204 -2.01 -11.27 -4.61
C THR A 204 -2.16 -12.76 -4.87
N LEU A 205 -1.09 -13.44 -5.28
CA LEU A 205 -1.10 -14.88 -5.57
C LEU A 205 -1.43 -15.72 -4.33
N ASN A 206 -0.94 -15.33 -3.18
CA ASN A 206 -1.20 -16.00 -1.91
C ASN A 206 -2.69 -15.89 -1.53
N LEU A 207 -3.25 -14.69 -1.62
CA LEU A 207 -4.68 -14.49 -1.37
C LEU A 207 -5.56 -15.23 -2.37
N MET A 208 -5.24 -15.21 -3.65
CA MET A 208 -5.97 -15.95 -4.67
C MET A 208 -5.99 -17.45 -4.36
N LYS A 209 -4.86 -18.00 -3.93
CA LYS A 209 -4.75 -19.39 -3.49
C LYS A 209 -5.65 -19.68 -2.28
N THR A 210 -5.69 -18.78 -1.31
CA THR A 210 -6.58 -18.87 -0.14
C THR A 210 -8.05 -18.93 -0.56
N PHE A 211 -8.42 -18.22 -1.63
CA PHE A 211 -9.76 -18.25 -2.21
C PHE A 211 -9.93 -19.32 -3.32
N GLY A 212 -9.02 -20.30 -3.40
CA GLY A 212 -9.20 -21.51 -4.21
C GLY A 212 -8.69 -21.39 -5.64
N VAL A 213 -7.93 -20.38 -6.01
CA VAL A 213 -7.40 -20.20 -7.37
C VAL A 213 -5.88 -20.18 -7.35
N GLU A 214 -5.27 -21.05 -8.12
CA GLU A 214 -3.83 -21.06 -8.35
C GLU A 214 -3.49 -20.58 -9.76
N ILE A 215 -2.38 -19.86 -9.88
CA ILE A 215 -1.88 -19.30 -11.13
C ILE A 215 -0.45 -19.79 -11.35
N GLU A 216 -0.14 -20.16 -12.58
CA GLU A 216 1.23 -20.46 -12.99
C GLU A 216 2.02 -19.16 -13.16
N ASN A 217 3.04 -18.97 -12.34
CA ASN A 217 3.96 -17.85 -12.42
C ASN A 217 5.29 -18.31 -13.07
N GLN A 218 5.57 -17.84 -14.26
CA GLN A 218 6.81 -18.12 -14.99
C GLN A 218 7.79 -16.96 -14.77
N SER A 219 8.53 -17.01 -13.65
CA SER A 219 9.60 -16.07 -13.29
C SER A 219 9.19 -14.58 -13.33
N TYR A 220 7.96 -14.26 -12.97
CA TYR A 220 7.38 -12.91 -13.02
C TYR A 220 7.41 -12.24 -14.40
N GLN A 221 7.64 -13.01 -15.46
CA GLN A 221 7.64 -12.54 -16.84
C GLN A 221 6.38 -12.96 -17.60
N ARG A 222 5.75 -14.04 -17.19
CA ARG A 222 4.56 -14.59 -17.82
C ARG A 222 3.71 -15.31 -16.78
N PHE A 223 2.41 -15.07 -16.83
CA PHE A 223 1.44 -15.70 -15.94
C PHE A 223 0.38 -16.40 -16.79
N VAL A 224 0.12 -17.65 -16.47
CA VAL A 224 -0.90 -18.46 -17.16
C VAL A 224 -2.08 -18.66 -16.23
N VAL A 225 -3.25 -18.16 -16.63
CA VAL A 225 -4.47 -18.17 -15.84
C VAL A 225 -5.56 -18.94 -16.58
N LYS A 226 -6.04 -20.03 -16.00
CA LYS A 226 -7.20 -20.75 -16.52
C LYS A 226 -8.46 -19.90 -16.37
N GLY A 227 -9.25 -19.80 -17.45
CA GLY A 227 -10.56 -19.15 -17.43
C GLY A 227 -11.65 -20.05 -16.86
N GLY A 228 -12.83 -19.49 -16.71
CA GLY A 228 -14.02 -20.23 -16.24
C GLY A 228 -13.93 -20.75 -14.82
N GLN A 229 -13.03 -20.18 -14.00
CA GLN A 229 -12.87 -20.54 -12.60
C GLN A 229 -13.81 -19.74 -11.70
N GLN A 230 -13.92 -20.15 -10.46
CA GLN A 230 -14.68 -19.49 -9.43
C GLN A 230 -13.84 -19.37 -8.16
N TYR A 231 -13.92 -18.23 -7.50
CA TYR A 231 -13.38 -18.08 -6.15
C TYR A 231 -14.31 -18.74 -5.14
N HIS A 232 -13.72 -19.32 -4.11
CA HIS A 232 -14.44 -19.95 -3.00
C HIS A 232 -13.99 -19.33 -1.68
N SER A 233 -14.97 -18.97 -0.84
CA SER A 233 -14.69 -18.46 0.50
C SER A 233 -13.90 -19.48 1.32
N PRO A 234 -12.83 -19.06 2.03
CA PRO A 234 -12.15 -19.90 3.01
C PRO A 234 -12.93 -20.02 4.34
N GLY A 235 -14.10 -19.39 4.45
CA GLY A 235 -14.88 -19.27 5.68
C GLY A 235 -14.39 -18.15 6.58
N HIS A 236 -13.17 -18.24 7.07
CA HIS A 236 -12.52 -17.25 7.92
C HIS A 236 -11.18 -16.83 7.33
N TYR A 237 -10.88 -15.55 7.43
CA TYR A 237 -9.57 -15.02 7.04
C TYR A 237 -9.12 -13.93 8.01
N LEU A 238 -7.90 -14.09 8.55
CA LEU A 238 -7.26 -13.11 9.41
C LEU A 238 -6.32 -12.24 8.57
N VAL A 239 -6.65 -10.95 8.47
CA VAL A 239 -5.80 -9.97 7.80
C VAL A 239 -4.56 -9.73 8.66
N GLU A 240 -3.37 -9.88 8.07
CA GLU A 240 -2.13 -9.55 8.74
C GLU A 240 -2.08 -8.07 9.14
N GLY A 241 -1.30 -7.74 10.17
CA GLY A 241 -0.95 -6.36 10.49
C GLY A 241 -0.22 -5.68 9.32
N ASP A 242 -0.34 -4.37 9.21
CA ASP A 242 0.28 -3.60 8.12
C ASP A 242 1.80 -3.49 8.32
N ALA A 243 2.56 -4.19 7.48
CA ALA A 243 4.02 -4.19 7.56
C ALA A 243 4.65 -2.84 7.19
N SER A 244 4.02 -2.07 6.31
CA SER A 244 4.48 -0.71 6.02
C SER A 244 4.31 0.21 7.24
N SER A 245 3.18 0.08 7.94
CA SER A 245 2.92 0.83 9.19
C SER A 245 3.87 0.44 10.32
N ALA A 246 4.31 -0.81 10.36
CA ALA A 246 5.33 -1.27 11.29
C ALA A 246 6.64 -0.49 11.17
N SER A 247 6.97 -0.02 9.97
CA SER A 247 8.26 0.62 9.69
C SER A 247 8.52 1.85 10.54
N TYR A 248 7.50 2.66 10.82
CA TYR A 248 7.64 3.88 11.63
C TYR A 248 8.04 3.57 13.05
N PHE A 249 7.42 2.57 13.65
CA PHE A 249 7.66 2.15 15.03
C PHE A 249 8.98 1.39 15.18
N LEU A 250 9.30 0.53 14.24
CA LEU A 250 10.59 -0.17 14.22
C LEU A 250 11.74 0.83 14.04
N ALA A 251 11.59 1.82 13.15
CA ALA A 251 12.58 2.89 13.00
C ALA A 251 12.71 3.72 14.28
N ALA A 252 11.60 4.05 14.94
CA ALA A 252 11.64 4.75 16.23
C ALA A 252 12.44 3.96 17.28
N GLY A 253 12.25 2.65 17.33
CA GLY A 253 13.02 1.74 18.20
C GLY A 253 14.50 1.76 17.84
N ALA A 254 14.85 1.72 16.57
CA ALA A 254 16.24 1.77 16.10
C ALA A 254 16.94 3.10 16.44
N ILE A 255 16.21 4.21 16.43
CA ILE A 255 16.76 5.55 16.63
C ILE A 255 16.88 5.91 18.10
N LYS A 256 15.85 5.71 18.90
CA LYS A 256 15.76 6.24 20.29
C LYS A 256 15.27 5.20 21.29
N GLY A 257 15.00 3.97 20.88
CA GLY A 257 14.47 2.93 21.73
C GLY A 257 15.47 2.47 22.82
N GLY A 258 14.95 2.04 23.88
CA GLY A 258 14.54 0.80 24.49
C GLY A 258 14.31 -0.33 23.48
N THR A 259 13.17 -0.88 23.58
CA THR A 259 12.74 -1.89 22.62
C THR A 259 11.32 -1.56 22.18
N VAL A 260 11.11 -1.46 20.88
CA VAL A 260 9.77 -1.33 20.29
C VAL A 260 9.43 -2.64 19.61
N LYS A 261 8.31 -3.23 20.03
CA LYS A 261 7.76 -4.47 19.49
C LYS A 261 6.48 -4.16 18.72
N VAL A 262 6.37 -4.66 17.50
CA VAL A 262 5.13 -4.62 16.72
C VAL A 262 4.57 -6.03 16.62
N THR A 263 3.23 -6.16 16.72
CA THR A 263 2.52 -7.44 16.62
C THR A 263 1.58 -7.47 15.44
N GLY A 264 1.24 -8.65 14.95
CA GLY A 264 0.38 -8.87 13.80
C GLY A 264 1.14 -9.18 12.52
N ILE A 265 2.47 -9.17 12.57
CA ILE A 265 3.40 -9.63 11.53
C ILE A 265 4.55 -10.36 12.19
N GLY A 266 5.26 -11.18 11.44
CA GLY A 266 6.41 -11.92 11.95
C GLY A 266 7.25 -12.50 10.82
N ARG A 267 8.12 -13.45 11.17
CA ARG A 267 9.08 -14.05 10.23
C ARG A 267 8.44 -14.70 9.01
N ASN A 268 7.19 -15.15 9.10
CA ASN A 268 6.46 -15.86 8.05
C ASN A 268 5.39 -15.00 7.37
N SER A 269 5.39 -13.69 7.60
CA SER A 269 4.45 -12.79 6.94
C SER A 269 4.60 -12.84 5.42
N MET A 270 3.47 -12.80 4.72
CA MET A 270 3.46 -12.72 3.25
C MET A 270 3.81 -11.34 2.71
N GLN A 271 3.81 -10.30 3.54
CA GLN A 271 4.12 -8.94 3.12
C GLN A 271 5.61 -8.72 2.97
N GLY A 272 6.05 -8.25 1.79
CA GLY A 272 7.46 -7.96 1.53
C GLY A 272 8.04 -6.86 2.43
N ASP A 273 7.22 -5.94 2.91
CA ASP A 273 7.67 -4.83 3.75
C ASP A 273 8.20 -5.25 5.12
N ILE A 274 8.03 -6.49 5.56
CA ILE A 274 8.74 -7.02 6.74
C ILE A 274 10.26 -6.96 6.56
N ARG A 275 10.76 -6.98 5.32
CA ARG A 275 12.18 -6.83 5.01
C ARG A 275 12.75 -5.47 5.40
N PHE A 276 11.90 -4.49 5.72
CA PHE A 276 12.33 -3.24 6.34
C PHE A 276 13.17 -3.47 7.62
N ALA A 277 12.81 -4.47 8.41
CA ALA A 277 13.56 -4.83 9.61
C ALA A 277 15.00 -5.28 9.30
N ASP A 278 15.21 -6.00 8.19
CA ASP A 278 16.56 -6.37 7.74
C ASP A 278 17.39 -5.14 7.40
N VAL A 279 16.78 -4.11 6.81
CA VAL A 279 17.46 -2.86 6.48
C VAL A 279 17.90 -2.14 7.76
N LEU A 280 17.04 -2.06 8.78
CA LEU A 280 17.40 -1.48 10.07
C LEU A 280 18.55 -2.24 10.75
N GLU A 281 18.54 -3.57 10.69
CA GLU A 281 19.64 -4.40 11.21
C GLU A 281 20.94 -4.12 10.47
N LYS A 282 20.89 -4.02 9.14
CA LYS A 282 22.03 -3.65 8.30
C LYS A 282 22.58 -2.26 8.63
N MET A 283 21.71 -1.33 9.01
CA MET A 283 22.10 0.00 9.45
C MET A 283 22.75 0.01 10.84
N GLY A 284 22.49 -1.00 11.67
CA GLY A 284 23.12 -1.12 12.99
C GLY A 284 22.17 -1.35 14.17
N ALA A 285 20.87 -1.43 13.94
CA ALA A 285 19.90 -1.74 14.98
C ALA A 285 19.89 -3.24 15.32
N THR A 286 19.41 -3.60 16.49
CA THR A 286 19.18 -4.99 16.89
C THR A 286 17.73 -5.36 16.63
N VAL A 287 17.50 -6.41 15.82
CA VAL A 287 16.17 -6.88 15.44
C VAL A 287 15.95 -8.29 15.95
N THR A 288 14.78 -8.53 16.54
CA THR A 288 14.34 -9.86 17.00
C THR A 288 13.05 -10.23 16.25
N TRP A 289 13.01 -11.45 15.72
CA TRP A 289 11.91 -11.99 14.95
C TRP A 289 11.15 -13.06 15.71
N GLY A 290 9.83 -12.91 15.81
CA GLY A 290 8.93 -13.97 16.28
C GLY A 290 8.01 -14.45 15.17
N ASP A 291 7.06 -15.32 15.50
CA ASP A 291 6.08 -15.81 14.54
C ASP A 291 5.01 -14.74 14.23
N ASP A 292 4.65 -13.92 15.23
CA ASP A 292 3.63 -12.89 15.14
C ASP A 292 4.11 -11.50 15.59
N PHE A 293 5.42 -11.32 15.75
CA PHE A 293 6.01 -10.03 16.14
C PHE A 293 7.38 -9.80 15.52
N ILE A 294 7.75 -8.52 15.47
CA ILE A 294 9.11 -8.04 15.20
C ILE A 294 9.43 -7.00 16.28
N ALA A 295 10.62 -7.06 16.84
CA ALA A 295 11.09 -6.09 17.83
C ALA A 295 12.39 -5.45 17.37
N CYS A 296 12.53 -4.15 17.62
CA CYS A 296 13.73 -3.39 17.28
C CYS A 296 14.24 -2.60 18.47
N THR A 297 15.55 -2.72 18.72
CA THR A 297 16.25 -2.02 19.79
C THR A 297 17.28 -1.09 19.17
N ARG A 298 17.51 0.05 19.83
CA ARG A 298 18.46 1.08 19.42
C ARG A 298 19.83 0.51 19.10
N GLY A 299 20.41 1.03 18.00
CA GLY A 299 21.79 0.82 17.63
C GLY A 299 22.44 2.11 17.14
N GLU A 300 23.72 2.05 16.85
CA GLU A 300 24.44 3.13 16.18
C GLU A 300 24.19 2.98 14.68
N LEU A 301 23.37 3.87 14.13
CA LEU A 301 22.93 3.77 12.73
C LEU A 301 23.99 4.31 11.76
N ASN A 302 24.27 3.54 10.73
CA ASN A 302 25.16 3.89 9.64
C ASN A 302 24.36 3.95 8.33
N ALA A 303 24.80 4.83 7.44
CA ALA A 303 24.19 4.99 6.13
C ALA A 303 24.29 3.70 5.29
N ILE A 304 23.35 3.55 4.39
CA ILE A 304 23.30 2.46 3.42
C ILE A 304 23.15 2.99 2.00
N ASP A 305 23.46 2.17 1.05
CA ASP A 305 23.19 2.36 -0.37
C ASP A 305 22.49 1.11 -0.89
N MET A 306 21.17 1.18 -1.13
CA MET A 306 20.37 0.01 -1.47
C MET A 306 19.31 0.29 -2.52
N ASP A 307 19.04 -0.74 -3.33
CA ASP A 307 17.83 -0.84 -4.14
C ASP A 307 16.62 -1.10 -3.23
N MET A 308 15.61 -0.24 -3.32
CA MET A 308 14.39 -0.29 -2.50
C MET A 308 13.13 -0.66 -3.30
N ASN A 309 13.30 -1.22 -4.50
CA ASN A 309 12.16 -1.52 -5.36
C ASN A 309 11.18 -2.53 -4.74
N HIS A 310 11.66 -3.44 -3.91
CA HIS A 310 10.84 -4.45 -3.25
C HIS A 310 10.07 -3.94 -2.02
N ILE A 311 10.49 -2.81 -1.43
CA ILE A 311 9.83 -2.19 -0.26
C ILE A 311 9.65 -0.68 -0.46
N PRO A 312 9.05 -0.23 -1.56
CA PRO A 312 9.04 1.19 -1.91
C PRO A 312 8.31 2.05 -0.88
N ASP A 313 7.26 1.56 -0.28
CA ASP A 313 6.49 2.29 0.73
C ASP A 313 7.25 2.41 2.05
N ALA A 314 7.81 1.32 2.55
CA ALA A 314 8.63 1.33 3.76
C ALA A 314 9.96 2.06 3.58
N ALA A 315 10.48 2.15 2.36
CA ALA A 315 11.68 2.90 2.04
C ALA A 315 11.57 4.40 2.39
N MET A 316 10.37 4.96 2.40
CA MET A 316 10.15 6.34 2.86
C MET A 316 10.58 6.52 4.32
N THR A 317 10.35 5.51 5.16
CA THR A 317 10.79 5.52 6.55
C THR A 317 12.31 5.43 6.68
N ILE A 318 12.98 4.70 5.79
CA ILE A 318 14.46 4.70 5.73
C ILE A 318 14.99 6.09 5.38
N ALA A 319 14.31 6.83 4.50
CA ALA A 319 14.72 8.18 4.14
C ALA A 319 14.73 9.13 5.36
N THR A 320 13.75 9.03 6.25
CA THR A 320 13.74 9.81 7.51
C THR A 320 14.68 9.23 8.56
N ALA A 321 14.83 7.90 8.66
CA ALA A 321 15.82 7.27 9.52
C ALA A 321 17.26 7.67 9.15
N ALA A 322 17.50 7.97 7.88
CA ALA A 322 18.79 8.48 7.38
C ALA A 322 19.24 9.77 8.07
N LEU A 323 18.32 10.57 8.61
CA LEU A 323 18.62 11.76 9.40
C LEU A 323 19.39 11.45 10.70
N PHE A 324 19.36 10.20 11.15
CA PHE A 324 19.99 9.71 12.38
C PHE A 324 21.15 8.75 12.11
N ALA A 325 21.50 8.53 10.85
CA ALA A 325 22.58 7.64 10.44
C ALA A 325 23.86 8.42 10.12
N LYS A 326 25.01 7.81 10.36
CA LYS A 326 26.31 8.37 9.97
C LYS A 326 26.54 8.13 8.49
N GLY A 327 26.84 9.21 7.76
CA GLY A 327 27.16 9.17 6.33
C GLY A 327 25.98 9.48 5.43
N THR A 328 26.16 9.26 4.14
CA THR A 328 25.16 9.53 3.11
C THR A 328 24.39 8.27 2.74
N THR A 329 23.09 8.28 2.93
CA THR A 329 22.18 7.19 2.54
C THR A 329 21.69 7.39 1.12
N THR A 330 21.76 6.34 0.30
CA THR A 330 21.23 6.33 -1.07
C THR A 330 20.17 5.26 -1.20
N LEU A 331 18.97 5.66 -1.61
CA LEU A 331 17.86 4.77 -1.92
C LEU A 331 17.63 4.80 -3.42
N ARG A 332 17.70 3.61 -4.06
CA ARG A 332 17.69 3.46 -5.51
C ARG A 332 16.44 2.75 -6.00
N ASN A 333 16.16 2.91 -7.31
CA ASN A 333 15.13 2.18 -8.02
C ASN A 333 13.72 2.40 -7.45
N ILE A 334 13.43 3.66 -7.12
CA ILE A 334 12.17 4.11 -6.52
C ILE A 334 11.38 5.09 -7.41
N TYR A 335 11.47 4.93 -8.73
CA TYR A 335 10.71 5.77 -9.66
C TYR A 335 9.21 5.77 -9.35
N ASN A 336 8.65 4.64 -8.88
CA ASN A 336 7.23 4.54 -8.57
C ASN A 336 6.75 5.51 -7.46
N TRP A 337 7.66 6.08 -6.66
CA TRP A 337 7.33 7.17 -5.73
C TRP A 337 6.73 8.38 -6.44
N ARG A 338 7.11 8.62 -7.70
CA ARG A 338 6.61 9.77 -8.49
C ARG A 338 5.11 9.72 -8.75
N VAL A 339 4.54 8.53 -8.79
CA VAL A 339 3.17 8.27 -9.27
C VAL A 339 2.24 7.67 -8.19
N LYS A 340 2.64 7.79 -6.94
CA LYS A 340 1.86 7.33 -5.78
C LYS A 340 0.85 8.41 -5.30
N GLU A 341 0.52 8.42 -4.04
CA GLU A 341 -0.41 9.39 -3.41
C GLU A 341 0.02 10.84 -3.64
N THR A 342 1.30 11.08 -3.76
CA THR A 342 1.93 12.31 -4.23
C THR A 342 3.17 11.95 -5.04
N ASP A 343 3.89 12.94 -5.60
CA ASP A 343 5.27 12.73 -6.02
C ASP A 343 6.16 12.66 -4.77
N ARG A 344 6.38 11.44 -4.29
CA ARG A 344 7.08 11.19 -3.02
C ARG A 344 8.56 11.51 -3.08
N LEU A 345 9.21 11.42 -4.25
CA LEU A 345 10.60 11.86 -4.40
C LEU A 345 10.72 13.36 -4.17
N PHE A 346 9.89 14.14 -4.83
CA PHE A 346 9.84 15.58 -4.65
C PHE A 346 9.47 15.97 -3.21
N ALA A 347 8.42 15.37 -2.66
CA ALA A 347 7.93 15.66 -1.31
C ALA A 347 8.98 15.35 -0.24
N MET A 348 9.58 14.15 -0.29
CA MET A 348 10.63 13.76 0.66
C MET A 348 11.85 14.67 0.57
N ALA A 349 12.34 14.94 -0.63
CA ALA A 349 13.48 15.83 -0.81
C ALA A 349 13.21 17.23 -0.27
N THR A 350 12.04 17.78 -0.57
CA THR A 350 11.63 19.12 -0.11
C THR A 350 11.58 19.18 1.42
N GLU A 351 10.93 18.23 2.06
CA GLU A 351 10.72 18.25 3.51
C GLU A 351 11.97 17.86 4.29
N LEU A 352 12.81 16.97 3.78
CA LEU A 352 14.11 16.65 4.36
C LEU A 352 15.04 17.87 4.37
N ARG A 353 15.03 18.69 3.30
CA ARG A 353 15.81 19.94 3.24
C ARG A 353 15.37 20.93 4.29
N LYS A 354 14.07 21.02 4.60
CA LYS A 354 13.57 21.94 5.64
C LYS A 354 14.16 21.63 7.02
N VAL A 355 14.40 20.37 7.34
CA VAL A 355 15.01 19.97 8.62
C VAL A 355 16.53 20.01 8.59
N GLY A 356 17.13 20.47 7.50
CA GLY A 356 18.55 20.76 7.39
C GLY A 356 19.37 19.71 6.65
N ALA A 357 18.78 18.65 6.13
CA ALA A 357 19.50 17.63 5.38
C ALA A 357 19.99 18.16 4.03
N ASP A 358 21.14 17.66 3.58
CA ASP A 358 21.59 17.80 2.20
C ASP A 358 21.01 16.65 1.39
N VAL A 359 20.23 16.99 0.36
CA VAL A 359 19.47 16.00 -0.40
C VAL A 359 19.71 16.19 -1.90
N GLU A 360 20.11 15.10 -2.55
CA GLU A 360 20.11 14.98 -4.00
C GLU A 360 18.90 14.15 -4.44
N GLU A 361 18.04 14.75 -5.25
CA GLU A 361 16.87 14.10 -5.84
C GLU A 361 17.15 13.76 -7.29
N GLY A 362 17.12 12.46 -7.62
CA GLY A 362 17.26 11.98 -8.98
C GLY A 362 15.91 11.59 -9.62
N HIS A 363 15.96 11.03 -10.81
CA HIS A 363 14.79 10.53 -11.50
C HIS A 363 14.12 9.38 -10.72
N ASP A 364 14.93 8.47 -10.17
CA ASP A 364 14.50 7.24 -9.50
C ASP A 364 15.28 6.94 -8.21
N PHE A 365 15.98 7.93 -7.66
CA PHE A 365 16.76 7.76 -6.43
C PHE A 365 16.73 9.03 -5.59
N ILE A 366 17.11 8.87 -4.32
CA ILE A 366 17.34 9.97 -3.38
C ILE A 366 18.59 9.68 -2.57
N ARG A 367 19.43 10.71 -2.39
CA ARG A 367 20.61 10.72 -1.51
C ARG A 367 20.40 11.69 -0.38
N ILE A 368 20.68 11.26 0.83
CA ILE A 368 20.40 12.02 2.05
C ILE A 368 21.64 12.04 2.92
N THR A 369 22.18 13.23 3.17
CA THR A 369 23.25 13.45 4.14
C THR A 369 22.67 14.24 5.31
N PRO A 370 22.67 13.68 6.54
CA PRO A 370 22.10 14.37 7.68
C PRO A 370 22.91 15.60 8.06
N PRO A 371 22.28 16.66 8.63
CA PRO A 371 22.99 17.78 9.21
C PRO A 371 23.61 17.37 10.55
N ALA A 372 24.53 18.20 11.07
CA ALA A 372 25.07 18.02 12.42
C ALA A 372 23.96 18.09 13.50
N GLN A 373 22.97 18.94 13.27
CA GLN A 373 21.79 19.09 14.12
C GLN A 373 20.57 19.37 13.24
N LEU A 374 19.46 18.67 13.51
CA LEU A 374 18.20 18.91 12.83
C LEU A 374 17.63 20.27 13.19
N LYS A 375 16.90 20.86 12.24
CA LYS A 375 16.24 22.17 12.41
C LYS A 375 14.75 21.97 12.58
N PHE A 376 14.11 22.80 13.39
CA PHE A 376 12.66 22.90 13.44
C PHE A 376 12.11 23.20 12.04
N ALA A 377 11.01 22.51 11.71
CA ALA A 377 10.30 22.76 10.46
C ALA A 377 8.80 22.44 10.62
N GLU A 378 8.00 23.11 9.79
CA GLU A 378 6.62 22.75 9.53
C GLU A 378 6.61 21.87 8.29
N ILE A 379 6.22 20.62 8.46
CA ILE A 379 6.23 19.59 7.43
C ILE A 379 4.93 19.57 6.65
N GLY A 380 5.01 19.82 5.36
CA GLY A 380 3.91 19.59 4.44
C GLY A 380 3.71 18.10 4.23
N THR A 381 2.47 17.63 4.29
CA THR A 381 2.15 16.20 4.17
C THR A 381 1.60 15.81 2.80
N TYR A 382 1.27 16.78 1.95
CA TYR A 382 0.86 16.54 0.55
C TYR A 382 -0.35 15.58 0.45
N ASN A 383 -1.22 15.59 1.45
CA ASN A 383 -2.31 14.63 1.58
C ASN A 383 -1.84 13.16 1.49
N ASP A 384 -0.64 12.91 1.98
CA ASP A 384 -0.02 11.58 2.01
C ASP A 384 0.30 11.18 3.46
N HIS A 385 -0.40 10.15 3.92
CA HIS A 385 -0.26 9.61 5.27
C HIS A 385 1.17 9.24 5.64
N ARG A 386 1.97 8.74 4.67
CA ARG A 386 3.34 8.33 4.94
C ARG A 386 4.26 9.51 5.18
N MET A 387 4.01 10.64 4.56
CA MET A 387 4.75 11.88 4.84
C MET A 387 4.58 12.27 6.31
N ALA A 388 3.35 12.27 6.83
CA ALA A 388 3.06 12.57 8.22
C ALA A 388 3.78 11.62 9.19
N MET A 389 3.67 10.32 8.95
CA MET A 389 4.23 9.28 9.83
C MET A 389 5.75 9.23 9.75
N CYS A 390 6.34 9.34 8.57
CA CYS A 390 7.81 9.38 8.41
C CYS A 390 8.42 10.57 9.14
N PHE A 391 7.88 11.77 8.96
CA PHE A 391 8.45 12.99 9.55
C PHE A 391 8.16 13.14 11.05
N SER A 392 7.24 12.37 11.61
CA SER A 392 7.09 12.28 13.06
C SER A 392 8.39 11.82 13.75
N LEU A 393 9.22 11.06 13.05
CA LEU A 393 10.51 10.59 13.56
C LEU A 393 11.50 11.72 13.84
N VAL A 394 11.33 12.91 13.26
CA VAL A 394 12.18 14.08 13.56
C VAL A 394 12.11 14.43 15.05
N ALA A 395 10.96 14.20 15.71
CA ALA A 395 10.81 14.42 17.14
C ALA A 395 11.69 13.50 18.01
N LEU A 396 12.29 12.45 17.44
CA LEU A 396 13.28 11.61 18.13
C LEU A 396 14.66 12.28 18.22
N SER A 397 14.84 13.46 17.62
CA SER A 397 15.97 14.36 17.86
C SER A 397 15.70 15.30 19.04
N ASP A 398 16.61 16.22 19.30
CA ASP A 398 16.42 17.26 20.31
C ASP A 398 15.61 18.47 19.76
N THR A 399 15.00 18.31 18.59
CA THR A 399 14.29 19.37 17.86
C THR A 399 12.82 19.01 17.71
N PRO A 400 11.88 19.91 18.03
CA PRO A 400 10.46 19.69 17.77
C PRO A 400 10.18 19.74 16.25
N VAL A 401 9.05 19.18 15.85
CA VAL A 401 8.57 19.19 14.46
C VAL A 401 7.06 19.44 14.45
N THR A 402 6.59 20.24 13.50
CA THR A 402 5.16 20.44 13.29
C THR A 402 4.73 19.70 12.02
N ILE A 403 3.73 18.85 12.17
CA ILE A 403 3.11 18.12 11.06
C ILE A 403 1.85 18.90 10.63
N LEU A 404 1.81 19.34 9.39
CA LEU A 404 0.64 19.97 8.79
C LEU A 404 -0.34 18.89 8.32
N ASP A 405 -1.64 19.11 8.52
CA ASP A 405 -2.69 18.16 8.17
C ASP A 405 -2.43 16.73 8.71
N PRO A 406 -2.29 16.56 10.03
CA PRO A 406 -1.96 15.25 10.60
C PRO A 406 -3.07 14.20 10.41
N LYS A 407 -4.30 14.62 10.10
CA LYS A 407 -5.44 13.72 9.85
C LYS A 407 -5.31 12.89 8.58
N CYS A 408 -4.36 13.22 7.70
CA CYS A 408 -4.09 12.41 6.50
C CYS A 408 -3.65 10.97 6.85
N THR A 409 -3.25 10.69 8.09
CA THR A 409 -2.96 9.33 8.56
C THR A 409 -4.18 8.41 8.57
N ALA A 410 -5.40 8.94 8.53
CA ALA A 410 -6.64 8.16 8.44
C ALA A 410 -6.67 7.20 7.24
N LYS A 411 -5.84 7.42 6.24
CA LYS A 411 -5.70 6.56 5.07
C LYS A 411 -5.24 5.14 5.43
N THR A 412 -4.38 4.97 6.44
CA THR A 412 -3.86 3.67 6.87
C THR A 412 -3.73 3.47 8.37
N PHE A 413 -3.68 4.55 9.15
CA PHE A 413 -3.43 4.46 10.59
C PHE A 413 -4.07 5.66 11.33
N PRO A 414 -5.39 5.67 11.52
CA PRO A 414 -6.10 6.84 12.06
C PRO A 414 -5.61 7.32 13.42
N ASP A 415 -5.22 6.42 14.32
CA ASP A 415 -4.74 6.72 15.67
C ASP A 415 -3.20 6.69 15.81
N TYR A 416 -2.48 6.89 14.71
CA TYR A 416 -1.02 6.79 14.68
C TYR A 416 -0.33 7.64 15.73
N PHE A 417 -0.69 8.93 15.84
CA PHE A 417 -0.03 9.84 16.77
C PHE A 417 -0.33 9.51 18.23
N GLU A 418 -1.51 8.98 18.52
CA GLU A 418 -1.87 8.48 19.85
C GLU A 418 -1.01 7.27 20.24
N GLN A 419 -0.83 6.34 19.29
CA GLN A 419 0.01 5.16 19.51
C GLN A 419 1.48 5.54 19.67
N LEU A 420 1.99 6.50 18.89
CA LEU A 420 3.35 7.00 19.05
C LEU A 420 3.53 7.65 20.44
N ALA A 421 2.58 8.49 20.86
CA ALA A 421 2.62 9.13 22.18
C ALA A 421 2.62 8.11 23.31
N ARG A 422 1.83 7.04 23.18
CA ARG A 422 1.70 5.99 24.20
C ARG A 422 3.01 5.28 24.52
N ILE A 423 3.90 5.11 23.55
CA ILE A 423 5.21 4.47 23.72
C ILE A 423 6.35 5.46 23.92
N SER A 424 6.06 6.77 23.89
CA SER A 424 7.06 7.83 23.97
C SER A 424 7.18 8.39 25.38
N THR A 425 8.43 8.63 25.81
CA THR A 425 8.75 9.43 26.99
C THR A 425 9.26 10.78 26.52
N PRO A 426 8.64 11.90 26.94
CA PRO A 426 9.12 13.24 26.56
C PRO A 426 10.48 13.56 27.19
N VAL A 427 11.17 14.56 26.63
CA VAL A 427 12.41 15.11 27.19
C VAL A 427 12.12 15.94 28.42
#